data_2ae19ae8aa4e840eca877a9fde64ecc4
#
_entry.id   2ae19ae8aa4e840eca877a9fde64ecc4
#
_cell.length_a   1.000
_cell.length_b   1.000
_cell.length_c   1.000
_cell.angle_alpha   90.00
_cell.angle_beta   90.00
_cell.angle_gamma   90.00
#
_symmetry.space_group_name_H-M   'P 1'
#
loop_
_entity.id
_entity.type
_entity.pdbx_description
1 polymer ?
#
loop_
_entity_poly.entity_id
_entity_poly.type
_entity_poly.pdbx_seq_one_letter_code
_entity_poly.pdbx_strand_id
1 'polypeptide(L)'
;MALAKRIIPCLDVKDGRVVKGVNFLGLRDSGNPVDVAKRYNDEGADELTFLDITASSDNRDTILHVIEAVASQVFIPLTVGGGVRTVADIRRLLNAGADKASINTAAVTNPDLVNEAAGFFGSQAIVVAVDAKAVNPENTRWEIFTHGGRNPTGLDAVEWAVEMQRRGAGEILLTSMDRDGTKQGFNLPLTRAVSEAVDIPVIASGGVGSVQHLVDGIKDGKADAVLAASIFHFGEASIREAKLAMREAGIEVRL
;
A
#
# COMPACT_ATOMS: atom_id res chain seq x y z
N MET A 1 -24.14 9.08 -4.97
CA MET A 1 -23.71 7.80 -4.39
C MET A 1 -22.27 7.98 -3.92
N ALA A 2 -21.96 7.63 -2.68
CA ALA A 2 -20.57 7.61 -2.21
C ALA A 2 -19.81 6.47 -2.92
N LEU A 3 -18.54 6.68 -3.22
CA LEU A 3 -17.68 5.61 -3.75
C LEU A 3 -17.45 4.56 -2.66
N ALA A 4 -17.55 3.27 -3.03
CA ALA A 4 -17.25 2.20 -2.10
C ALA A 4 -15.80 2.26 -1.63
N LYS A 5 -15.59 2.12 -0.33
CA LYS A 5 -14.26 2.05 0.27
C LYS A 5 -13.68 0.66 0.08
N ARG A 6 -12.35 0.56 -0.01
CA ARG A 6 -11.64 -0.65 -0.39
C ARG A 6 -10.86 -1.25 0.77
N ILE A 7 -10.86 -2.58 0.86
CA ILE A 7 -9.95 -3.35 1.72
C ILE A 7 -8.90 -4.00 0.83
N ILE A 8 -7.64 -3.73 1.14
CA ILE A 8 -6.48 -4.13 0.35
C ILE A 8 -5.55 -4.98 1.22
N PRO A 9 -5.53 -6.31 1.08
CA PRO A 9 -4.49 -7.13 1.68
C PRO A 9 -3.13 -6.81 1.08
N CYS A 10 -2.10 -6.74 1.95
CA CYS A 10 -0.72 -6.53 1.54
C CYS A 10 0.10 -7.80 1.76
N LEU A 11 0.85 -8.20 0.74
CA LEU A 11 1.73 -9.35 0.76
C LEU A 11 3.19 -8.87 0.57
N ASP A 12 3.99 -9.02 1.62
CA ASP A 12 5.43 -8.87 1.51
C ASP A 12 6.00 -10.10 0.79
N VAL A 13 6.68 -9.91 -0.32
CA VAL A 13 7.26 -11.00 -1.12
C VAL A 13 8.79 -10.93 -1.01
N LYS A 14 9.39 -12.04 -0.64
CA LYS A 14 10.85 -12.22 -0.62
C LYS A 14 11.21 -13.52 -1.31
N ASP A 15 12.13 -13.44 -2.27
CA ASP A 15 12.62 -14.62 -3.02
C ASP A 15 11.47 -15.49 -3.57
N GLY A 16 10.39 -14.86 -4.06
CA GLY A 16 9.22 -15.54 -4.62
C GLY A 16 8.26 -16.17 -3.59
N ARG A 17 8.42 -15.89 -2.30
CA ARG A 17 7.55 -16.38 -1.22
C ARG A 17 6.88 -15.22 -0.48
N VAL A 18 5.63 -15.43 -0.05
CA VAL A 18 5.00 -14.49 0.88
C VAL A 18 5.63 -14.66 2.24
N VAL A 19 6.08 -13.56 2.81
CA VAL A 19 6.69 -13.54 4.14
C VAL A 19 6.00 -12.51 5.01
N LYS A 20 6.07 -12.72 6.32
CA LYS A 20 5.61 -11.73 7.31
C LYS A 20 6.56 -11.66 8.49
N GLY A 21 6.90 -10.43 8.86
CA GLY A 21 7.71 -10.13 10.04
C GLY A 21 7.24 -8.84 10.69
N VAL A 22 7.84 -8.50 11.83
CA VAL A 22 7.67 -7.20 12.48
C VAL A 22 8.85 -6.33 12.05
N ASN A 23 8.59 -5.15 11.48
CA ASN A 23 9.63 -4.24 10.95
C ASN A 23 10.64 -4.94 10.03
N PHE A 24 10.17 -5.86 9.17
CA PHE A 24 10.99 -6.69 8.26
C PHE A 24 12.01 -7.60 8.98
N LEU A 25 11.87 -7.82 10.29
CA LEU A 25 12.70 -8.73 11.09
C LEU A 25 11.92 -10.00 11.44
N GLY A 26 12.66 -11.11 11.61
CA GLY A 26 12.05 -12.38 12.00
C GLY A 26 11.03 -12.91 11.00
N LEU A 27 11.29 -12.75 9.69
CA LEU A 27 10.40 -13.13 8.60
C LEU A 27 9.99 -14.60 8.71
N ARG A 28 8.68 -14.85 8.69
CA ARG A 28 8.07 -16.19 8.62
C ARG A 28 7.47 -16.38 7.24
N ASP A 29 7.67 -17.53 6.65
CA ASP A 29 7.01 -17.94 5.40
C ASP A 29 5.49 -18.05 5.64
N SER A 30 4.71 -17.35 4.82
CA SER A 30 3.25 -17.33 4.89
C SER A 30 2.60 -18.03 3.70
N GLY A 31 3.39 -18.65 2.81
CA GLY A 31 2.89 -19.50 1.75
C GLY A 31 3.27 -19.07 0.33
N ASN A 32 2.66 -19.77 -0.63
CA ASN A 32 2.80 -19.44 -2.04
C ASN A 32 2.00 -18.19 -2.38
N PRO A 33 2.57 -17.18 -3.07
CA PRO A 33 1.89 -15.95 -3.42
C PRO A 33 0.58 -16.15 -4.19
N VAL A 34 0.53 -17.11 -5.10
CA VAL A 34 -0.66 -17.39 -5.91
C VAL A 34 -1.81 -17.92 -5.04
N ASP A 35 -1.52 -18.89 -4.15
CA ASP A 35 -2.52 -19.46 -3.27
C ASP A 35 -3.09 -18.43 -2.28
N VAL A 36 -2.21 -17.59 -1.74
CA VAL A 36 -2.60 -16.52 -0.82
C VAL A 36 -3.42 -15.45 -1.54
N ALA A 37 -2.99 -15.02 -2.72
CA ALA A 37 -3.72 -14.04 -3.54
C ALA A 37 -5.11 -14.55 -3.94
N LYS A 38 -5.21 -15.81 -4.37
CA LYS A 38 -6.47 -16.46 -4.72
C LYS A 38 -7.42 -16.51 -3.52
N ARG A 39 -6.92 -16.89 -2.36
CA ARG A 39 -7.72 -16.88 -1.13
C ARG A 39 -8.31 -15.50 -0.85
N TYR A 40 -7.55 -14.44 -0.95
CA TYR A 40 -8.07 -13.08 -0.72
C TYR A 40 -9.06 -12.63 -1.80
N ASN A 41 -8.82 -13.01 -3.06
CA ASN A 41 -9.79 -12.79 -4.12
C ASN A 41 -11.13 -13.49 -3.80
N ASP A 42 -11.09 -14.76 -3.38
CA ASP A 42 -12.27 -15.54 -3.06
C ASP A 42 -12.99 -15.05 -1.78
N GLU A 43 -12.24 -14.46 -0.83
CA GLU A 43 -12.79 -13.79 0.36
C GLU A 43 -13.40 -12.42 0.04
N GLY A 44 -13.24 -11.90 -1.18
CA GLY A 44 -13.81 -10.64 -1.65
C GLY A 44 -12.97 -9.41 -1.35
N ALA A 45 -11.64 -9.50 -1.33
CA ALA A 45 -10.77 -8.33 -1.31
C ALA A 45 -11.04 -7.43 -2.52
N ASP A 46 -10.90 -6.13 -2.35
CA ASP A 46 -11.14 -5.17 -3.44
C ASP A 46 -9.95 -5.00 -4.37
N GLU A 47 -8.75 -5.15 -3.84
CA GLU A 47 -7.45 -5.08 -4.52
C GLU A 47 -6.42 -5.90 -3.74
N LEU A 48 -5.26 -6.14 -4.36
CA LEU A 48 -4.08 -6.71 -3.69
C LEU A 48 -2.88 -5.79 -3.85
N THR A 49 -2.01 -5.76 -2.85
CA THR A 49 -0.71 -5.11 -2.94
C THR A 49 0.40 -6.11 -2.67
N PHE A 50 1.36 -6.20 -3.59
CA PHE A 50 2.60 -6.93 -3.42
C PHE A 50 3.74 -5.95 -3.21
N LEU A 51 4.51 -6.15 -2.14
CA LEU A 51 5.73 -5.40 -1.87
C LEU A 51 6.92 -6.36 -1.98
N ASP A 52 7.71 -6.20 -3.04
CA ASP A 52 8.98 -6.92 -3.17
C ASP A 52 10.00 -6.33 -2.18
N ILE A 53 10.28 -7.08 -1.13
CA ILE A 53 11.27 -6.73 -0.11
C ILE A 53 12.61 -7.42 -0.34
N THR A 54 12.82 -8.02 -1.51
CA THR A 54 14.08 -8.65 -1.91
C THR A 54 15.17 -7.60 -2.08
N ALA A 55 16.29 -7.75 -1.39
CA ALA A 55 17.32 -6.71 -1.28
C ALA A 55 18.19 -6.51 -2.52
N SER A 56 18.14 -7.42 -3.52
CA SER A 56 19.07 -7.40 -4.65
C SER A 56 18.42 -7.13 -6.01
N SER A 57 19.15 -6.42 -6.87
CA SER A 57 18.77 -6.18 -8.27
C SER A 57 18.66 -7.47 -9.10
N ASP A 58 19.33 -8.54 -8.66
CA ASP A 58 19.49 -9.77 -9.43
C ASP A 58 18.26 -10.70 -9.36
N ASN A 59 17.36 -10.45 -8.40
CA ASN A 59 16.13 -11.25 -8.20
C ASN A 59 14.86 -10.60 -8.76
N ARG A 60 14.97 -9.55 -9.58
CA ARG A 60 13.80 -8.86 -10.16
C ARG A 60 12.95 -9.74 -11.06
N ASP A 61 13.56 -10.71 -11.73
CA ASP A 61 12.83 -11.62 -12.60
C ASP A 61 11.92 -12.56 -11.79
N THR A 62 12.30 -12.86 -10.54
CA THR A 62 11.47 -13.67 -9.64
C THR A 62 10.12 -13.03 -9.35
N ILE A 63 10.07 -11.70 -9.09
CA ILE A 63 8.80 -11.02 -8.83
C ILE A 63 7.93 -10.95 -10.10
N LEU A 64 8.52 -10.80 -11.28
CA LEU A 64 7.76 -10.80 -12.53
C LEU A 64 7.04 -12.13 -12.76
N HIS A 65 7.70 -13.25 -12.55
CA HIS A 65 7.06 -14.57 -12.63
C HIS A 65 5.94 -14.76 -11.60
N VAL A 66 6.12 -14.22 -10.39
CA VAL A 66 5.06 -14.23 -9.37
C VAL A 66 3.85 -13.42 -9.83
N ILE A 67 4.08 -12.21 -10.39
CA ILE A 67 3.02 -11.35 -10.91
C ILE A 67 2.26 -12.05 -12.04
N GLU A 68 2.95 -12.62 -13.03
CA GLU A 68 2.37 -13.37 -14.14
C GLU A 68 1.50 -14.54 -13.65
N ALA A 69 2.01 -15.31 -12.67
CA ALA A 69 1.30 -16.43 -12.09
C ALA A 69 0.04 -15.99 -11.33
N VAL A 70 0.12 -14.90 -10.54
CA VAL A 70 -1.02 -14.33 -9.82
C VAL A 70 -2.04 -13.74 -10.78
N ALA A 71 -1.63 -12.92 -11.75
CA ALA A 71 -2.51 -12.28 -12.73
C ALA A 71 -3.30 -13.30 -13.59
N SER A 72 -2.78 -14.52 -13.75
CA SER A 72 -3.49 -15.60 -14.44
C SER A 72 -4.62 -16.24 -13.61
N GLN A 73 -4.67 -16.00 -12.29
CA GLN A 73 -5.58 -16.65 -11.36
C GLN A 73 -6.47 -15.70 -10.55
N VAL A 74 -6.11 -14.41 -10.51
CA VAL A 74 -6.75 -13.40 -9.68
C VAL A 74 -7.21 -12.24 -10.56
N PHE A 75 -8.43 -11.76 -10.36
CA PHE A 75 -9.09 -10.79 -11.24
C PHE A 75 -9.46 -9.47 -10.54
N ILE A 76 -8.99 -9.28 -9.30
CA ILE A 76 -9.03 -7.99 -8.63
C ILE A 76 -7.73 -7.22 -8.92
N PRO A 77 -7.75 -5.87 -8.92
CA PRO A 77 -6.57 -5.07 -9.24
C PRO A 77 -5.35 -5.44 -8.38
N LEU A 78 -4.19 -5.50 -9.00
CA LEU A 78 -2.91 -5.81 -8.38
C LEU A 78 -1.98 -4.61 -8.44
N THR A 79 -1.61 -4.08 -7.28
CA THR A 79 -0.55 -3.09 -7.13
C THR A 79 0.77 -3.78 -6.77
N VAL A 80 1.84 -3.44 -7.46
CA VAL A 80 3.17 -3.99 -7.17
C VAL A 80 4.16 -2.88 -6.85
N GLY A 81 4.85 -2.99 -5.72
CA GLY A 81 5.89 -2.08 -5.27
C GLY A 81 7.16 -2.83 -4.86
N GLY A 82 8.19 -2.06 -4.52
CA GLY A 82 9.51 -2.57 -4.19
C GLY A 82 10.49 -2.50 -5.36
N GLY A 83 11.60 -1.81 -5.13
CA GLY A 83 12.69 -1.73 -6.10
C GLY A 83 12.41 -1.00 -7.43
N VAL A 84 11.26 -0.37 -7.61
CA VAL A 84 10.89 0.39 -8.82
C VAL A 84 11.72 1.67 -8.90
N ARG A 85 12.46 1.87 -9.98
CA ARG A 85 13.42 2.99 -10.14
C ARG A 85 13.24 3.77 -11.45
N THR A 86 12.67 3.17 -12.46
CA THR A 86 12.60 3.72 -13.83
C THR A 86 11.23 3.46 -14.47
N VAL A 87 10.91 4.23 -15.51
CA VAL A 87 9.73 3.97 -16.36
C VAL A 87 9.78 2.57 -16.98
N ALA A 88 10.99 2.07 -17.28
CA ALA A 88 11.15 0.71 -17.80
C ALA A 88 10.78 -0.36 -16.77
N ASP A 89 11.11 -0.15 -15.48
CA ASP A 89 10.67 -1.06 -14.41
C ASP A 89 9.15 -1.10 -14.31
N ILE A 90 8.50 0.07 -14.33
CA ILE A 90 7.04 0.17 -14.30
C ILE A 90 6.43 -0.58 -15.48
N ARG A 91 6.96 -0.39 -16.69
CA ARG A 91 6.50 -1.09 -17.88
C ARG A 91 6.60 -2.62 -17.74
N ARG A 92 7.69 -3.11 -17.15
CA ARG A 92 7.88 -4.55 -16.92
C ARG A 92 6.83 -5.12 -15.96
N LEU A 93 6.53 -4.40 -14.87
CA LEU A 93 5.50 -4.79 -13.90
C LEU A 93 4.10 -4.84 -14.55
N LEU A 94 3.74 -3.77 -15.29
CA LEU A 94 2.44 -3.70 -15.97
C LEU A 94 2.31 -4.77 -17.07
N ASN A 95 3.38 -5.03 -17.84
CA ASN A 95 3.39 -6.10 -18.85
C ASN A 95 3.28 -7.50 -18.23
N ALA A 96 3.78 -7.71 -17.01
CA ALA A 96 3.64 -8.96 -16.27
C ALA A 96 2.23 -9.18 -15.70
N GLY A 97 1.37 -8.17 -15.73
CA GLY A 97 -0.03 -8.24 -15.31
C GLY A 97 -0.39 -7.44 -14.07
N ALA A 98 0.51 -6.60 -13.55
CA ALA A 98 0.15 -5.63 -12.53
C ALA A 98 -0.75 -4.53 -13.14
N ASP A 99 -1.73 -4.06 -12.38
CA ASP A 99 -2.59 -2.92 -12.76
C ASP A 99 -1.96 -1.59 -12.36
N LYS A 100 -1.20 -1.59 -11.28
CA LYS A 100 -0.56 -0.39 -10.72
C LYS A 100 0.87 -0.70 -10.28
N ALA A 101 1.75 0.28 -10.43
CA ALA A 101 3.11 0.25 -9.88
C ALA A 101 3.24 1.26 -8.73
N SER A 102 3.81 0.82 -7.61
CA SER A 102 4.05 1.66 -6.44
C SER A 102 5.51 2.11 -6.37
N ILE A 103 5.71 3.43 -6.25
CA ILE A 103 7.01 4.10 -6.28
C ILE A 103 7.21 4.82 -4.94
N ASN A 104 8.34 4.61 -4.26
CA ASN A 104 8.71 5.34 -3.03
C ASN A 104 10.04 6.10 -3.24
N THR A 105 11.17 5.49 -2.89
CA THR A 105 12.50 6.11 -2.91
C THR A 105 12.85 6.78 -4.24
N ALA A 106 12.48 6.17 -5.35
CA ALA A 106 12.76 6.72 -6.68
C ALA A 106 12.00 8.02 -6.95
N ALA A 107 10.78 8.17 -6.44
CA ALA A 107 10.02 9.42 -6.54
C ALA A 107 10.69 10.55 -5.74
N VAL A 108 11.26 10.26 -4.57
CA VAL A 108 12.01 11.24 -3.77
C VAL A 108 13.31 11.64 -4.45
N THR A 109 14.03 10.67 -5.01
CA THR A 109 15.32 10.93 -5.67
C THR A 109 15.16 11.65 -7.01
N ASN A 110 14.14 11.31 -7.76
CA ASN A 110 13.79 11.90 -9.05
C ASN A 110 12.25 12.06 -9.16
N PRO A 111 11.69 13.18 -8.67
CA PRO A 111 10.25 13.41 -8.74
C PRO A 111 9.67 13.44 -10.15
N ASP A 112 10.47 13.78 -11.16
CA ASP A 112 10.04 13.79 -12.56
C ASP A 112 9.66 12.40 -13.09
N LEU A 113 10.16 11.34 -12.45
CA LEU A 113 9.74 9.96 -12.75
C LEU A 113 8.23 9.78 -12.66
N VAL A 114 7.57 10.47 -11.70
CA VAL A 114 6.11 10.38 -11.53
C VAL A 114 5.39 11.01 -12.74
N ASN A 115 5.87 12.20 -13.20
CA ASN A 115 5.33 12.85 -14.39
C ASN A 115 5.49 11.98 -15.64
N GLU A 116 6.70 11.44 -15.84
CA GLU A 116 6.99 10.60 -16.99
C GLU A 116 6.13 9.33 -16.99
N ALA A 117 6.04 8.65 -15.84
CA ALA A 117 5.27 7.43 -15.71
C ALA A 117 3.76 7.68 -15.91
N ALA A 118 3.21 8.75 -15.31
CA ALA A 118 1.82 9.12 -15.51
C ALA A 118 1.52 9.50 -16.97
N GLY A 119 2.46 10.17 -17.64
CA GLY A 119 2.34 10.49 -19.06
C GLY A 119 2.33 9.25 -19.98
N PHE A 120 3.07 8.19 -19.62
CA PHE A 120 3.14 6.97 -20.41
C PHE A 120 1.99 5.99 -20.12
N PHE A 121 1.60 5.83 -18.86
CA PHE A 121 0.70 4.74 -18.43
C PHE A 121 -0.65 5.25 -17.92
N GLY A 122 -0.80 6.56 -17.74
CA GLY A 122 -1.93 7.17 -17.06
C GLY A 122 -1.75 7.21 -15.54
N SER A 123 -2.32 8.24 -14.91
CA SER A 123 -2.25 8.44 -13.45
C SER A 123 -2.77 7.23 -12.67
N GLN A 124 -3.82 6.58 -13.15
CA GLN A 124 -4.45 5.42 -12.51
C GLN A 124 -3.49 4.23 -12.31
N ALA A 125 -2.40 4.15 -13.07
CA ALA A 125 -1.39 3.10 -12.94
C ALA A 125 -0.26 3.45 -11.96
N ILE A 126 -0.23 4.67 -11.42
CA ILE A 126 0.87 5.18 -10.59
C ILE A 126 0.41 5.41 -9.16
N VAL A 127 0.96 4.64 -8.24
CA VAL A 127 0.80 4.81 -6.79
C VAL A 127 2.10 5.36 -6.22
N VAL A 128 2.04 6.44 -5.44
CA VAL A 128 3.20 6.91 -4.69
C VAL A 128 3.08 6.43 -3.25
N ALA A 129 4.04 5.59 -2.82
CA ALA A 129 4.14 5.17 -1.45
C ALA A 129 4.90 6.19 -0.62
N VAL A 130 4.35 6.53 0.55
CA VAL A 130 4.87 7.53 1.49
C VAL A 130 5.02 6.87 2.86
N ASP A 131 6.26 6.63 3.28
CA ASP A 131 6.59 6.18 4.62
C ASP A 131 6.80 7.40 5.49
N ALA A 132 5.86 7.69 6.39
CA ALA A 132 5.84 8.90 7.20
C ALA A 132 6.04 8.61 8.68
N LYS A 133 6.81 9.47 9.35
CA LYS A 133 7.09 9.38 10.79
C LYS A 133 6.84 10.74 11.45
N ALA A 134 6.21 10.74 12.64
CA ALA A 134 6.00 11.94 13.42
C ALA A 134 7.36 12.57 13.85
N VAL A 135 7.47 13.88 13.68
CA VAL A 135 8.67 14.65 14.08
C VAL A 135 8.49 15.41 15.38
N ASN A 136 7.27 15.38 15.94
CA ASN A 136 6.95 16.01 17.22
C ASN A 136 6.03 15.13 18.07
N PRO A 137 6.10 15.26 19.41
CA PRO A 137 5.28 14.45 20.33
C PRO A 137 3.76 14.64 20.14
N GLU A 138 3.35 15.81 19.69
CA GLU A 138 1.93 16.17 19.45
C GLU A 138 1.34 15.46 18.22
N ASN A 139 2.18 14.76 17.42
CA ASN A 139 1.78 14.06 16.20
C ASN A 139 0.99 14.96 15.22
N THR A 140 1.53 16.14 14.97
CA THR A 140 0.94 17.17 14.08
C THR A 140 1.78 17.48 12.85
N ARG A 141 3.00 16.95 12.79
CA ARG A 141 3.92 17.06 11.65
C ARG A 141 4.62 15.74 11.41
N TRP A 142 4.81 15.40 10.13
CA TRP A 142 5.41 14.13 9.73
C TRP A 142 6.42 14.33 8.64
N GLU A 143 7.55 13.66 8.77
CA GLU A 143 8.62 13.63 7.78
C GLU A 143 8.56 12.33 6.99
N ILE A 144 8.84 12.38 5.69
CA ILE A 144 8.92 11.18 4.86
C ILE A 144 10.31 10.54 4.93
N PHE A 145 10.31 9.23 4.81
CA PHE A 145 11.51 8.39 4.84
C PHE A 145 11.64 7.59 3.55
N THR A 146 12.87 7.23 3.22
CA THR A 146 13.20 6.39 2.07
C THR A 146 13.93 5.12 2.49
N HIS A 147 14.21 4.22 1.51
CA HIS A 147 14.95 2.98 1.74
C HIS A 147 14.34 2.08 2.83
N GLY A 148 12.99 1.92 2.81
CA GLY A 148 12.29 1.13 3.80
C GLY A 148 12.38 1.73 5.20
N GLY A 149 12.21 3.04 5.31
CA GLY A 149 12.18 3.76 6.59
C GLY A 149 13.55 4.06 7.21
N ARG A 150 14.65 3.86 6.48
CA ARG A 150 16.02 4.02 7.04
C ARG A 150 16.57 5.43 6.94
N ASN A 151 16.20 6.17 5.90
CA ASN A 151 16.79 7.47 5.60
C ASN A 151 15.74 8.58 5.70
N PRO A 152 15.86 9.50 6.69
CA PRO A 152 15.03 10.70 6.75
C PRO A 152 15.36 11.62 5.56
N THR A 153 14.37 12.38 5.09
CA THR A 153 14.51 13.23 3.90
C THR A 153 14.42 14.71 4.19
N GLY A 154 13.90 15.11 5.36
CA GLY A 154 13.56 16.49 5.70
C GLY A 154 12.28 17.00 5.02
N LEU A 155 11.59 16.19 4.19
CA LEU A 155 10.39 16.59 3.47
C LEU A 155 9.14 16.31 4.32
N ASP A 156 8.21 17.28 4.34
CA ASP A 156 6.92 17.14 5.01
C ASP A 156 6.01 16.19 4.23
N ALA A 157 5.34 15.27 4.93
CA ALA A 157 4.53 14.22 4.31
C ALA A 157 3.29 14.76 3.60
N VAL A 158 2.66 15.81 4.14
CA VAL A 158 1.46 16.42 3.54
C VAL A 158 1.83 17.20 2.28
N GLU A 159 2.87 18.05 2.37
CA GLU A 159 3.37 18.81 1.21
C GLU A 159 3.84 17.88 0.10
N TRP A 160 4.49 16.78 0.47
CA TRP A 160 4.94 15.77 -0.49
C TRP A 160 3.79 15.07 -1.19
N ALA A 161 2.73 14.69 -0.48
CA ALA A 161 1.55 14.09 -1.10
C ALA A 161 0.88 15.02 -2.12
N VAL A 162 0.76 16.31 -1.79
CA VAL A 162 0.25 17.35 -2.71
C VAL A 162 1.15 17.48 -3.95
N GLU A 163 2.46 17.49 -3.78
CA GLU A 163 3.40 17.55 -4.90
C GLU A 163 3.30 16.30 -5.79
N MET A 164 3.13 15.11 -5.21
CA MET A 164 2.97 13.87 -5.98
C MET A 164 1.65 13.85 -6.78
N GLN A 165 0.56 14.33 -6.21
CA GLN A 165 -0.68 14.54 -6.95
C GLN A 165 -0.45 15.50 -8.13
N ARG A 166 0.18 16.63 -7.89
CA ARG A 166 0.48 17.62 -8.95
C ARG A 166 1.32 17.02 -10.08
N ARG A 167 2.18 16.07 -9.77
CA ARG A 167 3.03 15.35 -10.74
C ARG A 167 2.31 14.21 -11.47
N GLY A 168 1.08 13.90 -11.10
CA GLY A 168 0.26 12.92 -11.80
C GLY A 168 0.18 11.56 -11.11
N ALA A 169 0.54 11.44 -9.83
CA ALA A 169 0.19 10.27 -9.05
C ALA A 169 -1.33 10.08 -9.06
N GLY A 170 -1.79 8.86 -9.24
CA GLY A 170 -3.21 8.52 -9.20
C GLY A 170 -3.69 8.12 -7.82
N GLU A 171 -2.76 7.79 -6.89
CA GLU A 171 -3.08 7.30 -5.57
C GLU A 171 -1.90 7.45 -4.61
N ILE A 172 -2.16 7.70 -3.33
CA ILE A 172 -1.15 7.74 -2.26
C ILE A 172 -1.30 6.51 -1.37
N LEU A 173 -0.25 5.70 -1.24
CA LEU A 173 -0.14 4.64 -0.23
C LEU A 173 0.62 5.18 0.97
N LEU A 174 -0.10 5.55 2.03
CA LEU A 174 0.44 6.24 3.19
C LEU A 174 0.68 5.29 4.36
N THR A 175 1.93 5.02 4.69
CA THR A 175 2.33 4.16 5.81
C THR A 175 2.84 5.00 6.97
N SER A 176 2.20 4.86 8.14
CA SER A 176 2.74 5.39 9.39
C SER A 176 3.79 4.46 9.96
N MET A 177 5.05 4.91 9.97
CA MET A 177 6.17 4.16 10.55
C MET A 177 6.05 4.02 12.07
N ASP A 178 5.41 4.99 12.74
CA ASP A 178 5.18 4.95 14.19
C ASP A 178 4.17 3.88 14.59
N ARG A 179 3.31 3.48 13.66
CA ARG A 179 2.23 2.51 13.90
C ARG A 179 2.50 1.15 13.28
N ASP A 180 3.34 1.08 12.24
CA ASP A 180 3.57 -0.19 11.53
C ASP A 180 4.10 -1.28 12.46
N GLY A 181 3.45 -2.45 12.41
CA GLY A 181 3.74 -3.60 13.27
C GLY A 181 3.24 -3.51 14.73
N THR A 182 2.70 -2.37 15.18
CA THR A 182 2.30 -2.16 16.59
C THR A 182 0.93 -2.73 16.95
N LYS A 183 0.05 -2.97 15.97
CA LYS A 183 -1.36 -3.36 16.16
C LYS A 183 -2.20 -2.33 16.95
N GLN A 184 -1.78 -1.07 17.02
CA GLN A 184 -2.46 0.00 17.78
C GLN A 184 -3.39 0.88 16.92
N GLY A 185 -3.66 0.48 15.68
CA GLY A 185 -4.45 1.25 14.71
C GLY A 185 -3.62 2.22 13.89
N PHE A 186 -4.25 2.77 12.86
CA PHE A 186 -3.63 3.77 11.98
C PHE A 186 -3.25 5.06 12.74
N ASN A 187 -2.32 5.82 12.20
CA ASN A 187 -2.09 7.19 12.61
C ASN A 187 -3.19 8.08 12.01
N LEU A 188 -4.33 8.19 12.70
CA LEU A 188 -5.51 8.91 12.21
C LEU A 188 -5.24 10.39 11.92
N PRO A 189 -4.50 11.15 12.76
CA PRO A 189 -4.13 12.52 12.44
C PRO A 189 -3.35 12.65 11.13
N LEU A 190 -2.34 11.80 10.91
CA LEU A 190 -1.56 11.77 9.67
C LEU A 190 -2.46 11.44 8.46
N THR A 191 -3.23 10.35 8.58
CA THR A 191 -4.11 9.91 7.49
C THR A 191 -5.10 10.98 7.09
N ARG A 192 -5.73 11.62 8.08
CA ARG A 192 -6.67 12.72 7.85
C ARG A 192 -5.99 13.93 7.20
N ALA A 193 -4.82 14.35 7.71
CA ALA A 193 -4.12 15.51 7.17
C ALA A 193 -3.76 15.34 5.68
N VAL A 194 -3.31 14.15 5.29
CA VAL A 194 -3.04 13.85 3.88
C VAL A 194 -4.33 13.73 3.07
N SER A 195 -5.34 13.00 3.57
CA SER A 195 -6.62 12.81 2.85
C SER A 195 -7.39 14.12 2.62
N GLU A 196 -7.23 15.11 3.50
CA GLU A 196 -7.85 16.43 3.35
C GLU A 196 -7.04 17.37 2.44
N ALA A 197 -5.75 17.06 2.18
CA ALA A 197 -4.86 17.89 1.38
C ALA A 197 -4.82 17.51 -0.09
N VAL A 198 -5.25 16.28 -0.45
CA VAL A 198 -5.23 15.79 -1.83
C VAL A 198 -6.62 15.39 -2.31
N ASP A 199 -6.84 15.43 -3.64
CA ASP A 199 -8.09 15.02 -4.29
C ASP A 199 -8.02 13.58 -4.82
N ILE A 200 -6.84 12.96 -4.83
CA ILE A 200 -6.63 11.57 -5.25
C ILE A 200 -6.82 10.62 -4.06
N PRO A 201 -7.20 9.36 -4.29
CA PRO A 201 -7.40 8.39 -3.23
C PRO A 201 -6.18 8.21 -2.34
N VAL A 202 -6.44 8.09 -1.02
CA VAL A 202 -5.44 7.78 0.00
C VAL A 202 -5.71 6.41 0.60
N ILE A 203 -4.70 5.54 0.57
CA ILE A 203 -4.70 4.22 1.19
C ILE A 203 -3.98 4.33 2.53
N ALA A 204 -4.70 4.11 3.64
CA ALA A 204 -4.12 4.07 4.97
C ALA A 204 -3.39 2.75 5.22
N SER A 205 -2.16 2.82 5.71
CA SER A 205 -1.30 1.66 6.01
C SER A 205 -0.54 1.82 7.33
N GLY A 206 -0.26 0.70 7.98
CA GLY A 206 0.52 0.61 9.22
C GLY A 206 -0.33 0.65 10.50
N GLY A 207 -0.21 -0.40 11.32
CA GLY A 207 -0.78 -0.46 12.67
C GLY A 207 -2.08 -1.23 12.84
N VAL A 208 -2.63 -1.85 11.80
CA VAL A 208 -3.89 -2.60 11.92
C VAL A 208 -3.73 -3.82 12.83
N GLY A 209 -4.56 -3.91 13.86
CA GLY A 209 -4.61 -5.02 14.81
C GLY A 209 -6.03 -5.49 15.13
N SER A 210 -7.06 -4.82 14.58
CA SER A 210 -8.46 -5.23 14.74
C SER A 210 -9.30 -4.71 13.56
N VAL A 211 -10.48 -5.26 13.38
CA VAL A 211 -11.46 -4.81 12.37
C VAL A 211 -11.90 -3.36 12.65
N GLN A 212 -12.00 -2.98 13.93
CA GLN A 212 -12.38 -1.60 14.30
C GLN A 212 -11.36 -0.58 13.76
N HIS A 213 -10.07 -0.89 13.72
CA HIS A 213 -9.06 0.01 13.16
C HIS A 213 -9.30 0.31 11.68
N LEU A 214 -9.87 -0.65 10.91
CA LEU A 214 -10.23 -0.42 9.50
C LEU A 214 -11.39 0.59 9.39
N VAL A 215 -12.40 0.47 10.28
CA VAL A 215 -13.50 1.43 10.38
C VAL A 215 -12.97 2.83 10.71
N ASP A 216 -12.10 2.93 11.72
CA ASP A 216 -11.54 4.21 12.18
C ASP A 216 -10.70 4.89 11.08
N GLY A 217 -9.92 4.10 10.31
CA GLY A 217 -9.13 4.60 9.18
C GLY A 217 -9.98 5.30 8.12
N ILE A 218 -11.17 4.78 7.85
CA ILE A 218 -12.11 5.39 6.89
C ILE A 218 -12.87 6.57 7.52
N LYS A 219 -13.45 6.40 8.72
CA LYS A 219 -14.32 7.41 9.32
C LYS A 219 -13.54 8.61 9.84
N ASP A 220 -12.52 8.33 10.63
CA ASP A 220 -11.75 9.35 11.34
C ASP A 220 -10.49 9.76 10.55
N GLY A 221 -9.85 8.82 9.90
CA GLY A 221 -8.72 9.07 9.01
C GLY A 221 -9.11 9.60 7.63
N LYS A 222 -10.38 9.50 7.23
CA LYS A 222 -10.91 9.90 5.91
C LYS A 222 -10.24 9.21 4.72
N ALA A 223 -9.63 8.06 4.95
CA ALA A 223 -9.02 7.28 3.88
C ALA A 223 -10.06 6.76 2.86
N ASP A 224 -9.62 6.50 1.64
CA ASP A 224 -10.43 5.89 0.58
C ASP A 224 -10.26 4.37 0.52
N ALA A 225 -9.17 3.89 1.08
CA ALA A 225 -8.88 2.48 1.23
C ALA A 225 -8.06 2.23 2.50
N VAL A 226 -8.13 0.99 2.99
CA VAL A 226 -7.35 0.52 4.11
C VAL A 226 -6.53 -0.69 3.70
N LEU A 227 -5.23 -0.65 3.98
CA LEU A 227 -4.29 -1.72 3.69
C LEU A 227 -3.90 -2.40 4.99
N ALA A 228 -3.98 -3.74 5.01
CA ALA A 228 -3.59 -4.53 6.15
C ALA A 228 -2.94 -5.85 5.72
N ALA A 229 -2.08 -6.40 6.57
CA ALA A 229 -1.38 -7.64 6.33
C ALA A 229 -1.65 -8.67 7.43
N SER A 230 -1.08 -8.48 8.62
CA SER A 230 -1.03 -9.51 9.67
C SER A 230 -2.40 -10.01 10.12
N ILE A 231 -3.38 -9.12 10.26
CA ILE A 231 -4.74 -9.47 10.69
C ILE A 231 -5.39 -10.51 9.74
N PHE A 232 -5.13 -10.39 8.44
CA PHE A 232 -5.65 -11.32 7.42
C PHE A 232 -4.74 -12.55 7.25
N HIS A 233 -3.41 -12.38 7.27
CA HIS A 233 -2.46 -13.49 7.11
C HIS A 233 -2.59 -14.54 8.22
N PHE A 234 -2.78 -14.09 9.47
CA PHE A 234 -2.89 -14.97 10.62
C PHE A 234 -4.34 -15.40 10.93
N GLY A 235 -5.31 -15.00 10.08
CA GLY A 235 -6.72 -15.37 10.27
C GLY A 235 -7.34 -14.75 11.53
N GLU A 236 -6.82 -13.63 12.02
CA GLU A 236 -7.40 -12.89 13.15
C GLU A 236 -8.74 -12.25 12.75
N ALA A 237 -8.94 -11.97 11.46
CA ALA A 237 -10.20 -11.62 10.83
C ALA A 237 -10.16 -12.02 9.35
N SER A 238 -11.32 -12.30 8.76
CA SER A 238 -11.49 -12.45 7.31
C SER A 238 -11.81 -11.10 6.64
N ILE A 239 -11.58 -11.00 5.33
CA ILE A 239 -11.98 -9.82 4.53
C ILE A 239 -13.50 -9.59 4.65
N ARG A 240 -14.28 -10.67 4.63
CA ARG A 240 -15.74 -10.61 4.73
C ARG A 240 -16.20 -10.03 6.07
N GLU A 241 -15.63 -10.47 7.19
CA GLU A 241 -15.94 -9.92 8.52
C GLU A 241 -15.59 -8.43 8.59
N ALA A 242 -14.43 -8.03 8.05
CA ALA A 242 -14.04 -6.63 7.98
C ALA A 242 -15.03 -5.79 7.18
N LYS A 243 -15.47 -6.26 6.00
CA LYS A 243 -16.48 -5.57 5.17
C LYS A 243 -17.84 -5.48 5.85
N LEU A 244 -18.27 -6.52 6.55
CA LEU A 244 -19.52 -6.48 7.30
C LEU A 244 -19.49 -5.44 8.41
N ALA A 245 -18.43 -5.39 9.20
CA ALA A 245 -18.25 -4.39 10.24
C ALA A 245 -18.17 -2.97 9.68
N MET A 246 -17.49 -2.75 8.57
CA MET A 246 -17.47 -1.46 7.88
C MET A 246 -18.88 -1.04 7.43
N ARG A 247 -19.66 -1.96 6.86
CA ARG A 247 -21.05 -1.72 6.46
C ARG A 247 -21.95 -1.40 7.66
N GLU A 248 -21.82 -2.13 8.75
CA GLU A 248 -22.55 -1.86 10.02
C GLU A 248 -22.21 -0.48 10.59
N ALA A 249 -20.98 -0.02 10.39
CA ALA A 249 -20.54 1.32 10.73
C ALA A 249 -21.02 2.41 9.74
N GLY A 250 -21.81 2.04 8.70
CA GLY A 250 -22.36 2.98 7.71
C GLY A 250 -21.37 3.35 6.60
N ILE A 251 -20.32 2.53 6.37
CA ILE A 251 -19.36 2.73 5.29
C ILE A 251 -19.82 1.90 4.08
N GLU A 252 -19.89 2.54 2.91
CA GLU A 252 -20.16 1.84 1.65
C GLU A 252 -18.99 0.91 1.29
N VAL A 253 -19.28 -0.37 1.11
CA VAL A 253 -18.33 -1.42 0.70
C VAL A 253 -18.98 -2.37 -0.31
N ARG A 254 -18.19 -2.99 -1.16
CA ARG A 254 -18.61 -4.09 -2.02
C ARG A 254 -18.55 -5.41 -1.23
N LEU A 255 -19.60 -6.21 -1.24
CA LEU A 255 -19.67 -7.53 -0.58
C LEU A 255 -19.54 -8.65 -1.60
#